data_2e45437c45b622d64edf6c2069fded0a
#
_entry.id   2e45437c45b622d64edf6c2069fded0a
#
_cell.length_a   1.000
_cell.length_b   1.000
_cell.length_c   1.000
_cell.angle_alpha   90.00
_cell.angle_beta   90.00
_cell.angle_gamma   90.00
#
_symmetry.space_group_name_H-M   'P 1'
#
loop_
_entity.id
_entity.type
_entity.pdbx_description
1 polymer ?
#
loop_
_entity_poly.entity_id
_entity_poly.type
_entity_poly.pdbx_seq_one_letter_code
_entity_poly.pdbx_strand_id
1 'polypeptide(L)'
;MPTSSLLKIAFAESLLYDSNMQHSSEILCDGCGQPAGPGHIARRLKRLENMTRYRPIHVQALFLAATGPAADAEYLYSAQGEFAGGGAAILRALGIEVSGRTVEAALSEFQRRGCVLAYVLECAQENGTAAAHREALQQRISATIARIRRSLKPKRIVLLGNELTEFVAQLAAANLAATLILREGRPFEWNELGDRLLTKELTAPLEAL
;
A
#
# COMPACT_ATOMS: atom_id res chain seq x y z
N MET A 1 -34.68 78.12 -2.45
CA MET A 1 -33.26 77.95 -2.73
C MET A 1 -32.87 76.53 -2.54
N PRO A 2 -32.11 75.95 -3.41
CA PRO A 2 -32.31 74.59 -3.96
C PRO A 2 -31.46 73.50 -3.25
N THR A 3 -32.04 72.36 -3.09
CA THR A 3 -31.68 71.06 -3.74
C THR A 3 -30.23 70.58 -3.53
N SER A 4 -30.10 69.49 -2.81
CA SER A 4 -29.09 68.54 -3.17
C SER A 4 -29.61 67.10 -2.92
N SER A 5 -30.31 66.71 -3.94
CA SER A 5 -30.62 65.28 -4.19
C SER A 5 -29.66 64.84 -5.26
N LEU A 6 -28.65 64.05 -4.95
CA LEU A 6 -27.85 63.26 -5.88
C LEU A 6 -26.75 62.57 -5.09
N LEU A 7 -26.83 61.35 -4.87
CA LEU A 7 -25.85 60.26 -4.97
C LEU A 7 -26.27 59.09 -4.07
N LYS A 8 -27.36 58.48 -4.46
CA LYS A 8 -27.60 57.06 -4.12
C LYS A 8 -27.60 56.30 -5.42
N ILE A 9 -26.45 56.20 -6.03
CA ILE A 9 -26.24 55.34 -7.18
C ILE A 9 -25.23 54.27 -6.77
N ALA A 10 -25.70 53.06 -6.85
CA ALA A 10 -24.96 51.87 -7.21
C ALA A 10 -23.75 51.45 -6.36
N PHE A 11 -23.99 50.74 -5.33
CA PHE A 11 -23.11 49.68 -4.87
C PHE A 11 -23.89 48.39 -4.62
N ALA A 12 -24.67 47.97 -5.62
CA ALA A 12 -25.42 46.72 -5.60
C ALA A 12 -25.06 45.83 -6.79
N GLU A 13 -23.85 45.98 -7.33
CA GLU A 13 -23.34 45.11 -8.39
C GLU A 13 -21.92 44.75 -8.08
N SER A 14 -21.69 43.76 -7.28
CA SER A 14 -20.46 42.96 -7.30
C SER A 14 -20.43 41.88 -6.20
N LEU A 15 -21.51 41.18 -5.95
CA LEU A 15 -21.53 40.00 -5.11
C LEU A 15 -22.22 38.82 -5.81
N LEU A 16 -22.18 38.79 -7.13
CA LEU A 16 -22.30 37.56 -7.90
C LEU A 16 -20.85 37.07 -8.19
N TYR A 17 -20.07 36.91 -7.12
CA TYR A 17 -18.87 36.11 -7.22
C TYR A 17 -19.33 34.69 -7.48
N ASP A 18 -19.09 34.25 -8.68
CA ASP A 18 -19.37 32.98 -9.26
C ASP A 18 -19.13 31.84 -8.24
N SER A 19 -20.22 31.35 -7.67
CA SER A 19 -20.24 30.11 -6.90
C SER A 19 -20.04 28.87 -7.78
N ASN A 20 -19.55 29.01 -8.99
CA ASN A 20 -19.51 27.98 -10.02
C ASN A 20 -18.11 27.61 -10.52
N MET A 21 -17.05 27.90 -9.73
CA MET A 21 -15.71 27.42 -10.02
C MET A 21 -15.18 26.49 -8.92
N GLN A 22 -16.05 25.66 -8.35
CA GLN A 22 -15.59 24.45 -7.68
C GLN A 22 -15.55 23.28 -8.68
N HIS A 23 -14.85 23.44 -9.78
CA HIS A 23 -14.14 22.32 -10.36
C HIS A 23 -12.97 22.02 -9.41
N SER A 24 -13.28 21.41 -8.28
CA SER A 24 -12.27 20.70 -7.53
C SER A 24 -11.79 19.62 -8.49
N SER A 25 -10.66 19.85 -9.13
CA SER A 25 -9.94 18.80 -9.85
C SER A 25 -9.75 17.67 -8.83
N GLU A 26 -10.56 16.64 -8.91
CA GLU A 26 -10.44 15.49 -8.03
C GLU A 26 -9.05 14.94 -8.20
N ILE A 27 -8.24 15.05 -7.15
CA ILE A 27 -6.88 14.52 -7.15
C ILE A 27 -7.00 13.00 -7.06
N LEU A 28 -6.51 12.31 -8.08
CA LEU A 28 -6.43 10.87 -8.03
C LEU A 28 -5.26 10.45 -7.13
N CYS A 29 -5.54 9.56 -6.20
CA CYS A 29 -4.50 8.95 -5.37
C CYS A 29 -3.62 8.04 -6.23
N ASP A 30 -2.34 8.32 -6.30
CA ASP A 30 -1.38 7.49 -7.03
C ASP A 30 -1.08 6.13 -6.35
N GLY A 31 -1.58 5.92 -5.11
CA GLY A 31 -1.49 4.65 -4.40
C GLY A 31 -2.64 3.68 -4.69
N CYS A 32 -3.84 4.18 -5.02
CA CYS A 32 -5.01 3.32 -5.28
C CYS A 32 -5.80 3.69 -6.55
N GLY A 33 -5.49 4.82 -7.20
CA GLY A 33 -6.17 5.28 -8.41
C GLY A 33 -7.54 5.93 -8.16
N GLN A 34 -7.99 6.04 -6.91
CA GLN A 34 -9.30 6.59 -6.56
C GLN A 34 -9.22 8.11 -6.36
N PRO A 35 -10.29 8.86 -6.65
CA PRO A 35 -10.45 10.24 -6.22
C PRO A 35 -10.25 10.34 -4.70
N ALA A 36 -9.44 11.30 -4.26
CA ALA A 36 -9.02 11.35 -2.88
C ALA A 36 -9.00 12.76 -2.31
N GLY A 37 -9.66 12.92 -1.18
CA GLY A 37 -9.58 14.14 -0.38
C GLY A 37 -8.26 14.25 0.41
N PRO A 38 -7.98 15.42 1.00
CA PRO A 38 -6.75 15.68 1.72
C PRO A 38 -6.44 14.67 2.83
N GLY A 39 -7.45 14.22 3.57
CA GLY A 39 -7.28 13.23 4.65
C GLY A 39 -6.83 11.86 4.14
N HIS A 40 -7.34 11.40 2.99
CA HIS A 40 -6.89 10.18 2.35
C HIS A 40 -5.42 10.27 1.93
N ILE A 41 -5.05 11.37 1.28
CA ILE A 41 -3.66 11.60 0.83
C ILE A 41 -2.72 11.68 2.04
N ALA A 42 -3.10 12.41 3.09
CA ALA A 42 -2.30 12.51 4.31
C ALA A 42 -2.05 11.14 4.97
N ARG A 43 -3.10 10.29 5.09
CA ARG A 43 -2.98 8.93 5.61
C ARG A 43 -2.03 8.09 4.75
N ARG A 44 -2.18 8.13 3.44
CA ARG A 44 -1.30 7.42 2.53
C ARG A 44 0.15 7.86 2.66
N LEU A 45 0.42 9.16 2.69
CA LEU A 45 1.77 9.69 2.87
C LEU A 45 2.39 9.26 4.21
N LYS A 46 1.61 9.24 5.27
CA LYS A 46 2.07 8.75 6.59
C LYS A 46 2.42 7.27 6.55
N ARG A 47 1.61 6.44 5.88
CA ARG A 47 1.91 5.01 5.68
C ARG A 47 3.18 4.80 4.84
N LEU A 48 3.37 5.60 3.80
CA LEU A 48 4.57 5.56 2.97
C LEU A 48 5.83 5.98 3.75
N GLU A 49 5.74 7.03 4.57
CA GLU A 49 6.81 7.45 5.49
C GLU A 49 7.20 6.31 6.43
N ASN A 50 6.23 5.70 7.11
CA ASN A 50 6.45 4.60 8.02
C ASN A 50 7.11 3.39 7.32
N MET A 51 6.60 2.99 6.15
CA MET A 51 7.19 1.91 5.36
C MET A 51 8.64 2.23 4.95
N THR A 52 8.90 3.47 4.54
CA THR A 52 10.24 3.91 4.11
C THR A 52 11.24 3.88 5.26
N ARG A 53 10.82 4.23 6.48
CA ARG A 53 11.64 4.19 7.69
C ARG A 53 12.20 2.79 7.95
N TYR A 54 11.39 1.75 7.72
CA TYR A 54 11.76 0.35 7.99
C TYR A 54 12.11 -0.42 6.70
N ARG A 55 12.35 0.29 5.62
CA ARG A 55 12.78 -0.36 4.38
C ARG A 55 14.24 -0.80 4.50
N PRO A 56 14.58 -2.08 4.22
CA PRO A 56 15.96 -2.53 4.19
C PRO A 56 16.72 -1.95 2.99
N ILE A 57 18.03 -1.81 3.11
CA ILE A 57 18.92 -1.41 2.00
C ILE A 57 18.86 -2.48 0.90
N HIS A 58 18.93 -3.76 1.29
CA HIS A 58 18.84 -4.90 0.39
C HIS A 58 17.59 -5.72 0.73
N VAL A 59 16.62 -5.73 -0.17
CA VAL A 59 15.38 -6.49 0.03
C VAL A 59 15.65 -7.97 -0.29
N GLN A 60 15.64 -8.81 0.74
CA GLN A 60 15.74 -10.26 0.60
C GLN A 60 14.38 -10.88 0.25
N ALA A 61 13.33 -10.44 0.94
CA ALA A 61 11.98 -10.91 0.71
C ALA A 61 10.97 -9.74 0.64
N LEU A 62 10.24 -9.67 -0.46
CA LEU A 62 9.09 -8.81 -0.62
C LEU A 62 7.82 -9.63 -0.39
N PHE A 63 7.05 -9.31 0.63
CA PHE A 63 5.68 -9.77 0.79
C PHE A 63 4.79 -8.81 0.01
N LEU A 64 4.12 -9.30 -1.03
CA LEU A 64 3.25 -8.50 -1.88
C LEU A 64 1.80 -8.95 -1.70
N ALA A 65 0.98 -8.05 -1.19
CA ALA A 65 -0.45 -8.26 -1.03
C ALA A 65 -1.26 -7.37 -1.98
N ALA A 66 -2.53 -7.70 -2.19
CA ALA A 66 -3.41 -6.99 -3.12
C ALA A 66 -3.69 -5.56 -2.63
N THR A 67 -4.18 -5.42 -1.41
CA THR A 67 -4.70 -4.14 -0.91
C THR A 67 -4.27 -3.89 0.53
N GLY A 68 -3.89 -2.65 0.81
CA GLY A 68 -3.58 -2.20 2.16
C GLY A 68 -4.81 -2.26 3.08
N PRO A 69 -4.62 -2.52 4.37
CA PRO A 69 -5.73 -2.62 5.32
C PRO A 69 -6.44 -1.28 5.50
N ALA A 70 -7.74 -1.34 5.84
CA ALA A 70 -8.53 -0.15 6.14
C ALA A 70 -8.08 0.50 7.47
N ALA A 71 -7.95 -0.32 8.51
CA ALA A 71 -7.52 0.14 9.82
C ALA A 71 -6.01 0.34 9.90
N ASP A 72 -5.57 1.46 10.48
CA ASP A 72 -4.15 1.72 10.69
C ASP A 72 -3.52 0.73 11.69
N ALA A 73 -4.30 0.18 12.62
CA ALA A 73 -3.84 -0.85 13.54
C ALA A 73 -3.43 -2.17 12.86
N GLU A 74 -3.98 -2.46 11.67
CA GLU A 74 -3.63 -3.64 10.88
C GLU A 74 -2.46 -3.39 9.91
N TYR A 75 -2.05 -2.12 9.76
CA TYR A 75 -0.94 -1.77 8.90
C TYR A 75 0.38 -2.08 9.61
N LEU A 76 1.17 -2.99 9.06
CA LEU A 76 2.40 -3.51 9.69
C LEU A 76 3.32 -2.41 10.24
N TYR A 77 3.47 -1.33 9.50
CA TYR A 77 4.38 -0.23 9.87
C TYR A 77 3.71 0.84 10.74
N SER A 78 2.52 0.56 11.30
CA SER A 78 1.85 1.47 12.23
C SER A 78 2.69 1.62 13.51
N ALA A 79 2.97 2.85 13.89
CA ALA A 79 3.70 3.13 15.13
C ALA A 79 2.81 3.03 16.38
N GLN A 80 1.53 2.68 16.24
CA GLN A 80 0.56 2.68 17.33
C GLN A 80 0.08 1.26 17.64
N GLY A 81 0.38 0.79 18.82
CA GLY A 81 -0.25 -0.38 19.38
C GLY A 81 0.34 -1.73 18.99
N GLU A 82 -0.48 -2.74 19.11
CA GLU A 82 -0.14 -4.13 18.83
C GLU A 82 -0.25 -4.47 17.35
N PHE A 83 0.56 -5.42 16.92
CA PHE A 83 0.44 -5.93 15.55
C PHE A 83 -0.83 -6.75 15.39
N ALA A 84 -1.61 -6.45 14.36
CA ALA A 84 -2.85 -7.15 14.02
C ALA A 84 -2.86 -7.62 12.57
N GLY A 85 -3.87 -8.40 12.21
CA GLY A 85 -4.14 -8.82 10.84
C GLY A 85 -2.95 -9.48 10.13
N GLY A 86 -2.78 -9.15 8.87
CA GLY A 86 -1.74 -9.72 8.01
C GLY A 86 -0.32 -9.39 8.46
N GLY A 87 -0.10 -8.19 9.03
CA GLY A 87 1.20 -7.80 9.56
C GLY A 87 1.68 -8.72 10.68
N ALA A 88 0.79 -9.01 11.64
CA ALA A 88 1.07 -9.97 12.72
C ALA A 88 1.34 -11.38 12.19
N ALA A 89 0.59 -11.81 11.16
CA ALA A 89 0.78 -13.13 10.55
C ALA A 89 2.18 -13.26 9.92
N ILE A 90 2.65 -12.23 9.21
CA ILE A 90 4.01 -12.21 8.62
C ILE A 90 5.09 -12.27 9.69
N LEU A 91 5.00 -11.44 10.74
CA LEU A 91 5.99 -11.44 11.82
C LEU A 91 6.08 -12.80 12.49
N ARG A 92 4.93 -13.42 12.77
CA ARG A 92 4.86 -14.76 13.34
C ARG A 92 5.47 -15.83 12.41
N ALA A 93 5.16 -15.77 11.11
CA ALA A 93 5.70 -16.68 10.11
C ALA A 93 7.24 -16.60 10.03
N LEU A 94 7.77 -15.41 10.23
CA LEU A 94 9.22 -15.17 10.29
C LEU A 94 9.83 -15.50 11.66
N GLY A 95 9.04 -15.94 12.64
CA GLY A 95 9.54 -16.18 14.02
C GLY A 95 10.03 -14.89 14.69
N ILE A 96 9.46 -13.74 14.33
CA ILE A 96 9.75 -12.48 15.00
C ILE A 96 8.82 -12.36 16.20
N GLU A 97 9.39 -12.50 17.39
CA GLU A 97 8.67 -12.38 18.65
C GLU A 97 8.14 -10.93 18.80
N VAL A 98 6.86 -10.80 19.08
CA VAL A 98 6.21 -9.50 19.28
C VAL A 98 5.77 -9.29 20.73
N SER A 99 5.61 -10.38 21.48
CA SER A 99 5.18 -10.35 22.87
C SER A 99 6.25 -9.74 23.76
N GLY A 100 5.92 -8.74 24.54
CA GLY A 100 6.87 -8.05 25.42
C GLY A 100 7.92 -7.18 24.71
N ARG A 101 7.81 -6.98 23.40
CA ARG A 101 8.73 -6.11 22.62
C ARG A 101 8.00 -4.86 22.13
N THR A 102 8.75 -3.79 21.94
CA THR A 102 8.24 -2.59 21.29
C THR A 102 7.99 -2.83 19.79
N VAL A 103 7.02 -2.13 19.23
CA VAL A 103 6.76 -2.14 17.78
C VAL A 103 8.03 -1.83 16.99
N GLU A 104 8.79 -0.85 17.43
CA GLU A 104 10.04 -0.45 16.78
C GLU A 104 11.09 -1.58 16.77
N ALA A 105 11.22 -2.32 17.88
CA ALA A 105 12.15 -3.44 17.97
C ALA A 105 11.78 -4.59 17.01
N ALA A 106 10.48 -4.91 16.89
CA ALA A 106 10.00 -5.93 15.96
C ALA A 106 10.17 -5.50 14.50
N LEU A 107 9.86 -4.24 14.16
CA LEU A 107 10.04 -3.69 12.82
C LEU A 107 11.53 -3.56 12.43
N SER A 108 12.38 -3.21 13.37
CA SER A 108 13.85 -3.20 13.15
C SER A 108 14.38 -4.60 12.87
N GLU A 109 13.86 -5.63 13.55
CA GLU A 109 14.20 -7.02 13.27
C GLU A 109 13.71 -7.45 11.88
N PHE A 110 12.48 -7.08 11.51
CA PHE A 110 11.91 -7.31 10.17
C PHE A 110 12.78 -6.66 9.07
N GLN A 111 13.18 -5.41 9.27
CA GLN A 111 14.10 -4.67 8.39
C GLN A 111 15.46 -5.36 8.31
N ARG A 112 16.05 -5.75 9.43
CA ARG A 112 17.37 -6.41 9.51
C ARG A 112 17.40 -7.74 8.76
N ARG A 113 16.28 -8.48 8.72
CA ARG A 113 16.11 -9.68 7.90
C ARG A 113 15.93 -9.39 6.40
N GLY A 114 15.95 -8.14 6.00
CA GLY A 114 15.76 -7.74 4.61
C GLY A 114 14.33 -7.91 4.12
N CYS A 115 13.35 -7.91 5.02
CA CYS A 115 11.94 -8.10 4.66
C CYS A 115 11.23 -6.78 4.43
N VAL A 116 10.29 -6.75 3.50
CA VAL A 116 9.37 -5.63 3.26
C VAL A 116 7.99 -6.15 2.89
N LEU A 117 6.95 -5.50 3.40
CA LEU A 117 5.57 -5.70 2.98
C LEU A 117 5.14 -4.52 2.10
N ALA A 118 4.59 -4.81 0.94
CA ALA A 118 4.00 -3.81 0.06
C ALA A 118 2.66 -4.29 -0.50
N TYR A 119 1.91 -3.34 -1.07
CA TYR A 119 0.58 -3.58 -1.61
C TYR A 119 0.53 -3.10 -3.06
N VAL A 120 -0.28 -3.78 -3.89
CA VAL A 120 -0.61 -3.31 -5.24
C VAL A 120 -1.45 -2.05 -5.14
N LEU A 121 -2.50 -2.07 -4.30
CA LEU A 121 -3.28 -0.89 -3.89
C LEU A 121 -2.84 -0.50 -2.48
N GLU A 122 -2.17 0.63 -2.34
CA GLU A 122 -1.62 1.09 -1.04
C GLU A 122 -2.71 1.52 -0.05
N CYS A 123 -3.91 1.82 -0.54
CA CYS A 123 -5.07 2.23 0.26
C CYS A 123 -6.17 1.18 0.20
N ALA A 124 -6.93 1.06 1.29
CA ALA A 124 -8.12 0.22 1.31
C ALA A 124 -9.18 0.71 0.31
N GLN A 125 -9.92 -0.23 -0.24
CA GLN A 125 -11.09 0.03 -1.08
C GLN A 125 -12.34 -0.04 -0.20
N GLU A 126 -12.78 1.10 0.33
CA GLU A 126 -13.85 1.12 1.34
C GLU A 126 -15.25 0.88 0.76
N ASN A 127 -15.49 1.15 -0.54
CA ASN A 127 -16.83 1.18 -1.13
C ASN A 127 -16.93 0.51 -2.52
N GLY A 128 -16.08 -0.47 -2.82
CA GLY A 128 -16.05 -1.10 -4.14
C GLY A 128 -16.70 -2.48 -4.19
N THR A 129 -17.30 -2.81 -5.35
CA THR A 129 -17.64 -4.20 -5.68
C THR A 129 -16.37 -5.01 -5.93
N ALA A 130 -16.45 -6.35 -5.85
CA ALA A 130 -15.33 -7.23 -6.21
C ALA A 130 -14.82 -6.97 -7.64
N ALA A 131 -15.72 -6.61 -8.58
CA ALA A 131 -15.36 -6.26 -9.94
C ALA A 131 -14.54 -4.95 -10.00
N ALA A 132 -14.98 -3.90 -9.32
CA ALA A 132 -14.24 -2.63 -9.24
C ALA A 132 -12.88 -2.79 -8.56
N HIS A 133 -12.80 -3.62 -7.54
CA HIS A 133 -11.54 -3.96 -6.88
C HIS A 133 -10.54 -4.65 -7.82
N ARG A 134 -11.01 -5.64 -8.57
CA ARG A 134 -10.21 -6.34 -9.59
C ARG A 134 -9.72 -5.38 -10.67
N GLU A 135 -10.58 -4.50 -11.17
CA GLU A 135 -10.22 -3.50 -12.15
C GLU A 135 -9.14 -2.55 -11.63
N ALA A 136 -9.26 -2.07 -10.39
CA ALA A 136 -8.25 -1.24 -9.75
C ALA A 136 -6.89 -1.97 -9.64
N LEU A 137 -6.87 -3.24 -9.26
CA LEU A 137 -5.67 -4.07 -9.25
C LEU A 137 -5.06 -4.17 -10.65
N GLN A 138 -5.88 -4.45 -11.67
CA GLN A 138 -5.44 -4.56 -13.07
C GLN A 138 -4.79 -3.26 -13.56
N GLN A 139 -5.34 -2.11 -13.22
CA GLN A 139 -4.77 -0.82 -13.57
C GLN A 139 -3.45 -0.53 -12.86
N ARG A 140 -3.26 -1.03 -11.62
CA ARG A 140 -2.11 -0.70 -10.78
C ARG A 140 -0.95 -1.72 -10.86
N ILE A 141 -1.21 -2.94 -11.28
CA ILE A 141 -0.20 -4.01 -11.26
C ILE A 141 1.05 -3.66 -12.09
N SER A 142 0.91 -3.03 -13.24
CA SER A 142 2.05 -2.64 -14.08
C SER A 142 2.95 -1.60 -13.39
N ALA A 143 2.36 -0.63 -12.69
CA ALA A 143 3.11 0.35 -11.89
C ALA A 143 3.83 -0.32 -10.71
N THR A 144 3.17 -1.30 -10.07
CA THR A 144 3.76 -2.10 -9.00
C THR A 144 4.96 -2.92 -9.50
N ILE A 145 4.84 -3.58 -10.64
CA ILE A 145 5.94 -4.30 -11.31
C ILE A 145 7.11 -3.35 -11.59
N ALA A 146 6.83 -2.16 -12.12
CA ALA A 146 7.86 -1.15 -12.39
C ALA A 146 8.57 -0.70 -11.10
N ARG A 147 7.83 -0.51 -9.99
CA ARG A 147 8.37 -0.17 -8.67
C ARG A 147 9.24 -1.30 -8.12
N ILE A 148 8.79 -2.55 -8.22
CA ILE A 148 9.58 -3.72 -7.80
C ILE A 148 10.90 -3.77 -8.56
N ARG A 149 10.87 -3.63 -9.88
CA ARG A 149 12.06 -3.68 -10.74
C ARG A 149 13.04 -2.55 -10.50
N ARG A 150 12.56 -1.32 -10.33
CA ARG A 150 13.41 -0.12 -10.26
C ARG A 150 13.89 0.17 -8.83
N SER A 151 13.00 -0.03 -7.85
CA SER A 151 13.19 0.48 -6.50
C SER A 151 13.41 -0.62 -5.47
N LEU A 152 12.57 -1.64 -5.41
CA LEU A 152 12.63 -2.64 -4.36
C LEU A 152 13.70 -3.71 -4.64
N LYS A 153 13.79 -4.19 -5.88
CA LYS A 153 14.77 -5.19 -6.35
C LYS A 153 14.94 -6.37 -5.37
N PRO A 154 13.83 -7.04 -4.99
CA PRO A 154 13.89 -8.13 -4.03
C PRO A 154 14.59 -9.35 -4.64
N LYS A 155 15.11 -10.25 -3.78
CA LYS A 155 15.57 -11.58 -4.19
C LYS A 155 14.43 -12.58 -4.30
N ARG A 156 13.41 -12.42 -3.45
CA ARG A 156 12.23 -13.26 -3.41
C ARG A 156 10.97 -12.41 -3.32
N ILE A 157 9.88 -12.87 -3.94
CA ILE A 157 8.57 -12.24 -3.85
C ILE A 157 7.60 -13.30 -3.36
N VAL A 158 7.01 -13.10 -2.19
CA VAL A 158 5.94 -13.92 -1.63
C VAL A 158 4.62 -13.24 -1.97
N LEU A 159 3.75 -13.89 -2.73
CA LEU A 159 2.43 -13.36 -3.03
C LEU A 159 1.43 -13.76 -1.96
N LEU A 160 0.63 -12.79 -1.51
CA LEU A 160 -0.34 -12.91 -0.42
C LEU A 160 -1.75 -12.54 -0.87
N GLY A 161 -2.69 -13.43 -0.59
CA GLY A 161 -4.11 -13.25 -0.88
C GLY A 161 -4.51 -13.74 -2.28
N ASN A 162 -5.65 -14.40 -2.34
CA ASN A 162 -6.17 -15.01 -3.57
C ASN A 162 -6.48 -13.99 -4.68
N GLU A 163 -6.67 -12.73 -4.32
CA GLU A 163 -6.91 -11.63 -5.25
C GLU A 163 -5.75 -11.45 -6.24
N LEU A 164 -4.55 -11.92 -5.89
CA LEU A 164 -3.38 -11.86 -6.77
C LEU A 164 -3.23 -13.06 -7.70
N THR A 165 -4.10 -14.06 -7.62
CA THR A 165 -4.01 -15.30 -8.42
C THR A 165 -3.98 -15.02 -9.91
N GLU A 166 -4.83 -14.13 -10.41
CA GLU A 166 -4.88 -13.77 -11.83
C GLU A 166 -3.63 -13.02 -12.33
N PHE A 167 -2.83 -12.47 -11.43
CA PHE A 167 -1.62 -11.71 -11.75
C PHE A 167 -0.33 -12.53 -11.66
N VAL A 168 -0.39 -13.79 -11.22
CA VAL A 168 0.79 -14.69 -11.08
C VAL A 168 1.55 -14.80 -12.39
N ALA A 169 0.85 -15.09 -13.50
CA ALA A 169 1.47 -15.21 -14.81
C ALA A 169 2.13 -13.90 -15.27
N GLN A 170 1.49 -12.76 -15.03
CA GLN A 170 2.02 -11.44 -15.37
C GLN A 170 3.27 -11.10 -14.55
N LEU A 171 3.27 -11.41 -13.25
CA LEU A 171 4.42 -11.21 -12.37
C LEU A 171 5.58 -12.12 -12.74
N ALA A 172 5.31 -13.39 -13.09
CA ALA A 172 6.32 -14.34 -13.56
C ALA A 172 6.95 -13.89 -14.89
N ALA A 173 6.13 -13.43 -15.84
CA ALA A 173 6.59 -12.93 -17.12
C ALA A 173 7.32 -11.59 -17.06
N ALA A 174 7.24 -10.87 -15.92
CA ALA A 174 7.81 -9.53 -15.78
C ALA A 174 9.35 -9.50 -15.68
N ASN A 175 10.02 -10.65 -15.64
CA ASN A 175 11.48 -10.76 -15.53
C ASN A 175 12.09 -9.88 -14.42
N LEU A 176 11.63 -10.12 -13.18
CA LEU A 176 11.95 -9.26 -12.04
C LEU A 176 13.32 -9.57 -11.40
N ALA A 177 14.09 -10.52 -11.92
CA ALA A 177 15.32 -11.03 -11.28
C ALA A 177 15.09 -11.45 -9.82
N ALA A 178 13.92 -12.01 -9.53
CA ALA A 178 13.48 -12.46 -8.21
C ALA A 178 12.76 -13.79 -8.33
N THR A 179 12.96 -14.67 -7.34
CA THR A 179 12.19 -15.92 -7.25
C THR A 179 10.79 -15.62 -6.73
N LEU A 180 9.78 -16.04 -7.46
CA LEU A 180 8.38 -15.95 -7.03
C LEU A 180 8.04 -17.14 -6.14
N ILE A 181 7.69 -16.88 -4.89
CA ILE A 181 7.34 -17.89 -3.90
C ILE A 181 5.82 -18.04 -3.87
N LEU A 182 5.37 -19.21 -4.24
CA LEU A 182 3.95 -19.57 -4.36
C LEU A 182 3.69 -20.89 -3.62
N ARG A 183 2.46 -21.09 -3.19
CA ARG A 183 1.97 -22.36 -2.68
C ARG A 183 1.25 -23.11 -3.80
N GLU A 184 1.84 -24.19 -4.30
CA GLU A 184 1.23 -25.01 -5.36
C GLU A 184 0.79 -24.15 -6.58
N GLY A 185 1.61 -23.16 -6.95
CA GLY A 185 1.34 -22.27 -8.10
C GLY A 185 0.38 -21.11 -7.82
N ARG A 186 -0.10 -20.91 -6.59
CA ARG A 186 -0.99 -19.82 -6.18
C ARG A 186 -0.39 -18.96 -5.07
N PRO A 187 -0.89 -17.73 -4.84
CA PRO A 187 -0.54 -16.93 -3.67
C PRO A 187 -0.85 -17.67 -2.36
N PHE A 188 -0.10 -17.36 -1.30
CA PHE A 188 -0.41 -17.84 0.05
C PHE A 188 -1.63 -17.11 0.61
N GLU A 189 -2.49 -17.84 1.30
CA GLU A 189 -3.47 -17.25 2.19
C GLU A 189 -2.81 -16.74 3.46
N TRP A 190 -3.41 -15.73 4.11
CA TRP A 190 -2.87 -15.15 5.33
C TRP A 190 -2.74 -16.14 6.50
N ASN A 191 -3.64 -17.13 6.57
CA ASN A 191 -3.63 -18.19 7.56
C ASN A 191 -2.59 -19.29 7.27
N GLU A 192 -2.07 -19.35 6.05
CA GLU A 192 -1.04 -20.30 5.61
C GLU A 192 0.38 -19.82 5.87
N LEU A 193 0.57 -18.56 6.27
CA LEU A 193 1.90 -17.97 6.48
C LEU A 193 2.72 -18.65 7.59
N GLY A 194 2.07 -19.32 8.53
CA GLY A 194 2.73 -20.11 9.57
C GLY A 194 3.25 -21.46 9.12
N ASP A 195 3.06 -21.83 7.85
CA ASP A 195 3.49 -23.12 7.32
C ASP A 195 5.02 -23.20 7.22
N ARG A 196 5.56 -24.39 7.54
CA ARG A 196 6.99 -24.70 7.44
C ARG A 196 7.54 -24.54 6.01
N LEU A 197 6.68 -24.66 4.99
CA LEU A 197 7.06 -24.47 3.59
C LEU A 197 7.56 -23.05 3.35
N LEU A 198 6.84 -22.03 3.80
CA LEU A 198 7.27 -20.65 3.62
C LEU A 198 8.59 -20.37 4.32
N THR A 199 8.78 -20.86 5.54
CA THR A 199 10.04 -20.70 6.28
C THR A 199 11.19 -21.37 5.52
N LYS A 200 10.98 -22.57 4.98
CA LYS A 200 11.97 -23.28 4.17
C LYS A 200 12.34 -22.50 2.91
N GLU A 201 11.34 -22.00 2.17
CA GLU A 201 11.54 -21.22 0.94
C GLU A 201 12.27 -19.89 1.21
N LEU A 202 11.97 -19.24 2.33
CA LEU A 202 12.62 -17.98 2.71
C LEU A 202 14.06 -18.17 3.19
N THR A 203 14.40 -19.36 3.74
CA THR A 203 15.73 -19.69 4.22
C THR A 203 16.58 -20.47 3.22
N ALA A 204 15.97 -21.00 2.16
CA ALA A 204 16.70 -21.71 1.11
C ALA A 204 17.81 -20.83 0.51
N PRO A 205 18.99 -21.40 0.18
CA PRO A 205 20.02 -20.67 -0.55
C PRO A 205 19.44 -20.10 -1.85
N LEU A 206 19.83 -18.87 -2.19
CA LEU A 206 19.52 -18.31 -3.50
C LEU A 206 20.38 -19.08 -4.51
N GLU A 207 19.76 -19.84 -5.38
CA GLU A 207 20.47 -20.39 -6.55
C GLU A 207 21.04 -19.20 -7.33
N ALA A 208 22.32 -19.33 -7.70
CA ALA A 208 22.97 -18.31 -8.53
C ALA A 208 22.29 -18.33 -9.90
N LEU A 209 21.57 -17.26 -10.22
CA LEU A 209 20.97 -17.01 -11.53
C LEU A 209 22.06 -16.59 -12.53
#